data_9bbf4210eb019f4edcf631e65fdc6a30
#
_entry.id   9bbf4210eb019f4edcf631e65fdc6a30
#
_cell.length_a   1.000
_cell.length_b   1.000
_cell.length_c   1.000
_cell.angle_alpha   90.00
_cell.angle_beta   90.00
_cell.angle_gamma   90.00
#
_symmetry.space_group_name_H-M   'P 1'
#
loop_
_entity.id
_entity.type
_entity.pdbx_description
1 polymer ?
#
loop_
_entity_poly.entity_id
_entity_poly.type
_entity_poly.pdbx_seq_one_letter_code
_entity_poly.pdbx_strand_id
1 'polypeptide(L)'
;MRKAVASVGVGAVVALAGVTAVGASEATAKRQLELTAVQVDAAEVNTGQGFVGTRFVGTDNLLSRGRNVGRGVRSCEVVAVDEARTDNRAQFQCLITLRLRGGVLTLQAMPTLTEQGLEAVKAAVTGGTGVFRHASGDALVEEVNPSTTRYAIDLR
;
A
#
# COMPACT_ATOMS: atom_id res chain seq x y z
N MET A 1 33.80 -45.08 75.37
CA MET A 1 32.75 -44.11 75.03
C MET A 1 33.26 -43.13 74.00
N ARG A 2 32.99 -43.34 72.73
CA ARG A 2 33.22 -42.38 71.68
C ARG A 2 32.06 -42.46 70.70
N LYS A 3 31.28 -41.37 70.60
CA LYS A 3 30.14 -41.25 69.74
C LYS A 3 30.60 -40.86 68.32
N ALA A 4 30.23 -41.64 67.29
CA ALA A 4 30.44 -41.30 65.89
C ALA A 4 29.32 -40.39 65.44
N VAL A 5 29.67 -39.27 64.83
CA VAL A 5 28.76 -38.35 64.20
C VAL A 5 28.78 -38.61 62.68
N ALA A 6 27.67 -39.05 62.13
CA ALA A 6 27.51 -39.24 60.70
C ALA A 6 27.09 -37.90 60.05
N SER A 7 27.89 -37.42 59.12
CA SER A 7 27.59 -36.25 58.32
C SER A 7 26.81 -36.69 57.08
N VAL A 8 25.56 -36.20 56.93
CA VAL A 8 24.71 -36.35 55.74
C VAL A 8 25.08 -35.23 54.79
N GLY A 9 25.63 -35.58 53.64
CA GLY A 9 25.88 -34.65 52.56
C GLY A 9 24.60 -34.45 51.76
N VAL A 10 24.11 -33.20 51.73
CA VAL A 10 23.00 -32.77 50.86
C VAL A 10 23.59 -32.34 49.55
N GLY A 11 23.43 -33.16 48.50
CA GLY A 11 23.76 -32.82 47.13
C GLY A 11 22.66 -31.89 46.53
N ALA A 12 23.03 -30.65 46.28
CA ALA A 12 22.16 -29.72 45.54
C ALA A 12 22.19 -30.03 44.05
N VAL A 13 21.10 -30.55 43.53
CA VAL A 13 20.88 -30.70 42.09
C VAL A 13 20.43 -29.34 41.56
N VAL A 14 21.31 -28.63 40.83
CA VAL A 14 20.95 -27.42 40.09
C VAL A 14 20.29 -27.86 38.80
N ALA A 15 18.96 -27.77 38.71
CA ALA A 15 18.21 -27.92 37.48
C ALA A 15 18.37 -26.64 36.67
N LEU A 16 19.15 -26.70 35.59
CA LEU A 16 19.17 -25.67 34.56
C LEU A 16 17.86 -25.76 33.78
N ALA A 17 16.90 -24.89 34.13
CA ALA A 17 15.74 -24.65 33.34
C ALA A 17 16.15 -23.91 32.06
N GLY A 18 16.24 -24.64 30.93
CA GLY A 18 16.43 -24.06 29.62
C GLY A 18 15.20 -23.21 29.27
N VAL A 19 15.37 -21.89 29.25
CA VAL A 19 14.40 -20.96 28.72
C VAL A 19 14.44 -21.11 27.18
N THR A 20 13.58 -21.95 26.63
CA THR A 20 13.29 -21.93 25.21
C THR A 20 12.50 -20.64 24.93
N ALA A 21 13.19 -19.63 24.42
CA ALA A 21 12.53 -18.48 23.81
C ALA A 21 11.70 -18.98 22.63
N VAL A 22 10.43 -19.19 22.86
CA VAL A 22 9.43 -19.35 21.78
C VAL A 22 9.37 -17.99 21.11
N GLY A 23 10.08 -17.85 19.98
CA GLY A 23 9.95 -16.70 19.11
C GLY A 23 8.49 -16.61 18.66
N ALA A 24 7.72 -15.76 19.31
CA ALA A 24 6.42 -15.34 18.82
C ALA A 24 6.69 -14.63 17.49
N SER A 25 6.48 -15.34 16.38
CA SER A 25 6.33 -14.73 15.07
C SER A 25 5.09 -13.84 15.18
N GLU A 26 5.29 -12.54 15.38
CA GLU A 26 4.23 -11.56 15.22
C GLU A 26 3.77 -11.67 13.76
N ALA A 27 2.72 -12.44 13.53
CA ALA A 27 2.00 -12.41 12.28
C ALA A 27 1.48 -10.98 12.14
N THR A 28 2.17 -10.17 11.34
CA THR A 28 1.76 -8.80 11.02
C THR A 28 0.33 -8.88 10.49
N ALA A 29 -0.61 -8.43 11.29
CA ALA A 29 -2.03 -8.51 10.95
C ALA A 29 -2.24 -7.72 9.64
N LYS A 30 -2.57 -8.42 8.55
CA LYS A 30 -2.88 -7.79 7.27
C LYS A 30 -4.01 -6.79 7.49
N ARG A 31 -3.74 -5.53 7.19
CA ARG A 31 -4.75 -4.48 7.26
C ARG A 31 -5.24 -4.19 5.85
N GLN A 32 -6.52 -4.46 5.62
CA GLN A 32 -7.17 -4.19 4.35
C GLN A 32 -7.93 -2.86 4.40
N LEU A 33 -7.78 -2.03 3.36
CA LEU A 33 -8.50 -0.77 3.20
C LEU A 33 -9.24 -0.79 1.86
N GLU A 34 -10.55 -0.60 1.93
CA GLU A 34 -11.41 -0.44 0.75
C GLU A 34 -11.82 1.03 0.64
N LEU A 35 -11.41 1.67 -0.45
CA LEU A 35 -11.69 3.08 -0.72
C LEU A 35 -12.32 3.24 -2.10
N THR A 36 -13.25 4.19 -2.19
CA THR A 36 -13.78 4.71 -3.46
C THR A 36 -13.36 6.15 -3.58
N ALA A 37 -12.60 6.49 -4.61
CA ALA A 37 -12.23 7.86 -4.94
C ALA A 37 -13.23 8.42 -5.94
N VAL A 38 -13.84 9.55 -5.59
CA VAL A 38 -14.74 10.29 -6.46
C VAL A 38 -14.04 11.60 -6.85
N GLN A 39 -13.81 11.78 -8.14
CA GLN A 39 -13.08 12.93 -8.67
C GLN A 39 -13.82 14.23 -8.36
N VAL A 40 -13.08 15.21 -7.88
CA VAL A 40 -13.56 16.56 -7.60
C VAL A 40 -13.07 17.52 -8.65
N ASP A 41 -11.80 17.36 -9.07
CA ASP A 41 -11.17 18.23 -10.06
C ASP A 41 -10.09 17.45 -10.81
N ALA A 42 -9.86 17.84 -12.06
CA ALA A 42 -8.80 17.28 -12.89
C ALA A 42 -8.27 18.34 -13.87
N ALA A 43 -6.96 18.25 -14.14
CA ALA A 43 -6.29 19.08 -15.13
C ALA A 43 -5.34 18.22 -15.96
N GLU A 44 -5.24 18.57 -17.23
CA GLU A 44 -4.21 18.11 -18.15
C GLU A 44 -3.12 19.17 -18.26
N VAL A 45 -1.87 18.78 -18.10
CA VAL A 45 -0.72 19.63 -18.29
C VAL A 45 0.11 19.05 -19.42
N ASN A 46 0.02 19.67 -20.59
CA ASN A 46 0.84 19.29 -21.73
C ASN A 46 2.16 20.09 -21.69
N THR A 47 3.29 19.37 -21.61
CA THR A 47 4.62 19.99 -21.44
C THR A 47 5.41 20.08 -22.74
N GLY A 48 4.85 19.68 -23.88
CA GLY A 48 5.64 19.70 -25.12
C GLY A 48 4.95 19.15 -26.36
N GLN A 49 5.76 18.71 -27.30
CA GLN A 49 5.33 18.16 -28.57
C GLN A 49 5.03 16.64 -28.41
N GLY A 50 3.79 16.26 -28.65
CA GLY A 50 3.35 14.86 -28.62
C GLY A 50 2.62 14.48 -27.32
N PHE A 51 2.16 13.24 -27.27
CA PHE A 51 1.35 12.72 -26.17
C PHE A 51 2.21 12.21 -24.99
N VAL A 52 3.41 11.68 -25.29
CA VAL A 52 4.39 11.28 -24.24
C VAL A 52 4.89 12.52 -23.49
N GLY A 53 4.92 12.43 -22.15
CA GLY A 53 5.21 13.56 -21.27
C GLY A 53 3.98 14.39 -20.86
N THR A 54 2.81 14.13 -21.46
CA THR A 54 1.56 14.74 -20.99
C THR A 54 1.24 14.24 -19.59
N ARG A 55 0.92 15.16 -18.69
CA ARG A 55 0.59 14.85 -17.30
C ARG A 55 -0.86 15.14 -17.00
N PHE A 56 -1.50 14.20 -16.34
CA PHE A 56 -2.86 14.31 -15.83
C PHE A 56 -2.81 14.38 -14.30
N VAL A 57 -3.39 15.42 -13.73
CA VAL A 57 -3.47 15.62 -12.28
C VAL A 57 -4.93 15.62 -11.87
N GLY A 58 -5.28 14.87 -10.84
CA GLY A 58 -6.64 14.82 -10.30
C GLY A 58 -6.66 14.88 -8.79
N THR A 59 -7.74 15.46 -8.25
CA THR A 59 -8.06 15.45 -6.83
C THR A 59 -9.37 14.74 -6.60
N ASP A 60 -9.42 13.93 -5.55
CA ASP A 60 -10.54 13.06 -5.26
C ASP A 60 -11.01 13.20 -3.81
N ASN A 61 -12.31 13.05 -3.57
CA ASN A 61 -12.83 12.71 -2.26
C ASN A 61 -12.73 11.19 -2.07
N LEU A 62 -12.17 10.76 -0.94
CA LEU A 62 -12.03 9.35 -0.60
C LEU A 62 -13.20 8.92 0.28
N LEU A 63 -13.92 7.91 -0.15
CA LEU A 63 -15.04 7.33 0.57
C LEU A 63 -14.68 5.92 1.05
N SER A 64 -15.09 5.57 2.27
CA SER A 64 -15.14 4.20 2.76
C SER A 64 -16.54 3.93 3.27
N ARG A 65 -17.19 2.88 2.76
CA ARG A 65 -18.58 2.55 3.07
C ARG A 65 -19.52 3.76 2.92
N GLY A 66 -19.34 4.55 1.85
CA GLY A 66 -20.14 5.74 1.54
C GLY A 66 -19.86 6.98 2.38
N ARG A 67 -18.92 6.93 3.34
CA ARG A 67 -18.55 8.09 4.18
C ARG A 67 -17.22 8.68 3.72
N ASN A 68 -17.12 10.01 3.66
CA ASN A 68 -15.87 10.69 3.35
C ASN A 68 -14.86 10.43 4.49
N VAL A 69 -13.71 9.87 4.13
CA VAL A 69 -12.61 9.51 5.05
C VAL A 69 -11.32 10.24 4.74
N GLY A 70 -11.28 11.06 3.66
CA GLY A 70 -10.08 11.78 3.29
C GLY A 70 -10.11 12.36 1.88
N ARG A 71 -8.93 12.72 1.40
CA ARG A 71 -8.70 13.24 0.06
C ARG A 71 -7.57 12.50 -0.64
N GLY A 72 -7.75 12.26 -1.95
CA GLY A 72 -6.74 11.73 -2.86
C GLY A 72 -6.18 12.80 -3.77
N VAL A 73 -4.92 12.63 -4.16
CA VAL A 73 -4.31 13.33 -5.29
C VAL A 73 -3.63 12.28 -6.14
N ARG A 74 -3.85 12.34 -7.45
CA ARG A 74 -3.16 11.50 -8.43
C ARG A 74 -2.45 12.36 -9.46
N SER A 75 -1.25 11.97 -9.82
CA SER A 75 -0.49 12.55 -10.91
C SER A 75 0.01 11.42 -11.78
N CYS A 76 -0.44 11.39 -13.02
CA CYS A 76 -0.10 10.36 -14.00
C CYS A 76 0.54 11.03 -15.20
N GLU A 77 1.67 10.49 -15.65
CA GLU A 77 2.39 10.97 -16.84
C GLU A 77 2.40 9.88 -17.90
N VAL A 78 2.14 10.24 -19.15
CA VAL A 78 2.27 9.33 -20.29
C VAL A 78 3.75 9.04 -20.53
N VAL A 79 4.16 7.80 -20.36
CA VAL A 79 5.57 7.38 -20.51
C VAL A 79 5.84 6.63 -21.80
N ALA A 80 4.81 6.04 -22.40
CA ALA A 80 4.93 5.37 -23.69
C ALA A 80 3.58 5.36 -24.43
N VAL A 81 3.65 5.34 -25.76
CA VAL A 81 2.52 5.12 -26.66
C VAL A 81 2.94 4.03 -27.64
N ASP A 82 2.10 3.03 -27.81
CA ASP A 82 2.33 1.97 -28.79
C ASP A 82 1.60 2.32 -30.10
N GLU A 83 2.28 3.08 -30.96
CA GLU A 83 1.76 3.51 -32.25
C GLU A 83 1.69 2.37 -33.28
N ALA A 84 2.40 1.26 -33.05
CA ALA A 84 2.40 0.11 -33.95
C ALA A 84 1.12 -0.74 -33.83
N ARG A 85 0.33 -0.49 -32.79
CA ARG A 85 -0.94 -1.17 -32.55
C ARG A 85 -2.12 -0.32 -33.00
N THR A 86 -3.10 -0.98 -33.56
CA THR A 86 -4.35 -0.34 -34.03
C THR A 86 -5.23 0.13 -32.87
N ASP A 87 -4.96 -0.30 -31.63
CA ASP A 87 -5.74 -0.03 -30.42
C ASP A 87 -5.19 1.15 -29.57
N ASN A 88 -4.25 1.95 -30.11
CA ASN A 88 -3.74 3.20 -29.51
C ASN A 88 -3.49 3.11 -28.00
N ARG A 89 -2.72 2.13 -27.57
CA ARG A 89 -2.39 1.95 -26.15
C ARG A 89 -1.41 2.99 -25.65
N ALA A 90 -1.69 3.54 -24.48
CA ALA A 90 -0.76 4.42 -23.78
C ALA A 90 -0.44 3.88 -22.38
N GLN A 91 0.83 3.92 -21.99
CA GLN A 91 1.26 3.58 -20.63
C GLN A 91 1.47 4.86 -19.83
N PHE A 92 0.99 4.82 -18.59
CA PHE A 92 1.12 5.92 -17.64
C PHE A 92 1.98 5.49 -16.47
N GLN A 93 2.78 6.42 -15.96
CA GLN A 93 3.35 6.31 -14.63
C GLN A 93 2.54 7.17 -13.68
N CYS A 94 1.94 6.57 -12.66
CA CYS A 94 1.07 7.25 -11.72
C CYS A 94 1.66 7.26 -10.31
N LEU A 95 1.68 8.44 -9.70
CA LEU A 95 1.88 8.64 -8.28
C LEU A 95 0.54 9.01 -7.64
N ILE A 96 0.14 8.27 -6.62
CA ILE A 96 -1.14 8.43 -5.93
C ILE A 96 -0.85 8.70 -4.45
N THR A 97 -1.42 9.78 -3.92
CA THR A 97 -1.30 10.18 -2.53
C THR A 97 -2.66 10.21 -1.88
N LEU A 98 -2.88 9.40 -0.86
CA LEU A 98 -4.13 9.28 -0.13
C LEU A 98 -3.95 9.87 1.27
N ARG A 99 -4.55 11.03 1.53
CA ARG A 99 -4.61 11.65 2.86
C ARG A 99 -5.83 11.13 3.59
N LEU A 100 -5.61 10.30 4.59
CA LEU A 100 -6.63 9.65 5.41
C LEU A 100 -6.54 10.15 6.86
N ARG A 101 -7.56 9.83 7.66
CA ARG A 101 -7.48 10.08 9.10
C ARG A 101 -6.32 9.28 9.70
N GLY A 102 -5.38 9.98 10.29
CA GLY A 102 -4.21 9.38 10.94
C GLY A 102 -2.93 9.42 10.11
N GLY A 103 -2.97 9.85 8.85
CA GLY A 103 -1.75 9.98 8.04
C GLY A 103 -1.96 10.00 6.53
N VAL A 104 -0.86 9.88 5.82
CA VAL A 104 -0.82 9.83 4.37
C VAL A 104 -0.31 8.46 3.94
N LEU A 105 -0.89 7.91 2.89
CA LEU A 105 -0.44 6.70 2.21
C LEU A 105 -0.07 7.04 0.77
N THR A 106 1.03 6.49 0.25
CA THR A 106 1.48 6.70 -1.12
C THR A 106 1.51 5.40 -1.89
N LEU A 107 1.04 5.46 -3.13
CA LEU A 107 1.01 4.32 -4.06
C LEU A 107 1.68 4.73 -5.37
N GLN A 108 2.24 3.76 -6.06
CA GLN A 108 2.77 3.91 -7.41
C GLN A 108 2.23 2.81 -8.31
N ALA A 109 1.78 3.18 -9.50
CA ALA A 109 1.20 2.27 -10.49
C ALA A 109 1.65 2.61 -11.90
N MET A 110 1.51 1.64 -12.80
CA MET A 110 1.76 1.81 -14.24
C MET A 110 0.58 1.24 -15.03
N PRO A 111 -0.57 1.95 -15.04
CA PRO A 111 -1.74 1.52 -15.80
C PRO A 111 -1.55 1.70 -17.30
N THR A 112 -2.29 0.91 -18.08
CA THR A 112 -2.41 1.03 -19.52
C THR A 112 -3.80 1.59 -19.87
N LEU A 113 -3.83 2.63 -20.68
CA LEU A 113 -5.07 3.11 -21.32
C LEU A 113 -5.27 2.32 -22.61
N THR A 114 -6.49 1.85 -22.80
CA THR A 114 -6.97 1.18 -24.01
C THR A 114 -8.21 1.91 -24.54
N GLU A 115 -8.75 1.47 -25.65
CA GLU A 115 -10.04 1.98 -26.15
C GLU A 115 -11.21 1.75 -25.19
N GLN A 116 -11.09 0.76 -24.31
CA GLN A 116 -12.10 0.43 -23.29
C GLN A 116 -11.93 1.24 -21.99
N GLY A 117 -10.89 2.05 -21.87
CA GLY A 117 -10.52 2.79 -20.66
C GLY A 117 -9.24 2.32 -20.02
N LEU A 118 -8.99 2.73 -18.78
CA LEU A 118 -7.83 2.29 -18.00
C LEU A 118 -8.01 0.85 -17.53
N GLU A 119 -7.03 0.02 -17.84
CA GLU A 119 -6.98 -1.36 -17.31
C GLU A 119 -6.78 -1.33 -15.79
N ALA A 120 -7.46 -2.26 -15.09
CA ALA A 120 -7.21 -2.46 -13.66
C ALA A 120 -5.76 -2.86 -13.43
N VAL A 121 -5.10 -2.22 -12.46
CA VAL A 121 -3.66 -2.38 -12.25
C VAL A 121 -3.34 -2.63 -10.77
N LYS A 122 -2.30 -3.44 -10.53
CA LYS A 122 -1.69 -3.54 -9.21
C LYS A 122 -0.73 -2.36 -9.00
N ALA A 123 -0.94 -1.63 -7.92
CA ALA A 123 -0.08 -0.57 -7.45
C ALA A 123 0.76 -1.05 -6.27
N ALA A 124 2.02 -0.63 -6.18
CA ALA A 124 2.83 -0.83 -5.00
C ALA A 124 2.49 0.23 -3.94
N VAL A 125 2.38 -0.18 -2.67
CA VAL A 125 2.38 0.73 -1.53
C VAL A 125 3.82 1.16 -1.30
N THR A 126 4.14 2.43 -1.55
CA THR A 126 5.51 2.96 -1.50
C THR A 126 5.87 3.59 -0.15
N GLY A 127 4.90 3.72 0.75
CA GLY A 127 5.11 4.20 2.11
C GLY A 127 3.97 5.08 2.60
N GLY A 128 4.23 5.80 3.69
CA GLY A 128 3.24 6.69 4.29
C GLY A 128 3.76 7.43 5.51
N THR A 129 2.88 8.19 6.14
CA THR A 129 3.16 8.95 7.37
C THR A 129 2.13 8.64 8.45
N GLY A 130 2.38 9.07 9.68
CA GLY A 130 1.46 8.83 10.81
C GLY A 130 1.27 7.34 11.07
N VAL A 131 0.01 6.89 11.12
CA VAL A 131 -0.33 5.46 11.32
C VAL A 131 0.06 4.57 10.14
N PHE A 132 0.44 5.16 9.00
CA PHE A 132 0.91 4.47 7.80
C PHE A 132 2.44 4.53 7.65
N ARG A 133 3.15 5.00 8.69
CA ARG A 133 4.63 4.95 8.71
C ARG A 133 5.06 3.49 8.55
N HIS A 134 6.00 3.26 7.65
CA HIS A 134 6.48 1.93 7.29
C HIS A 134 5.45 1.03 6.58
N ALA A 135 4.31 1.57 6.12
CA ALA A 135 3.36 0.81 5.33
C ALA A 135 4.03 0.30 4.04
N SER A 136 3.81 -0.96 3.76
CA SER A 136 4.16 -1.64 2.53
C SER A 136 2.98 -2.52 2.09
N GLY A 137 3.05 -3.08 0.91
CA GLY A 137 1.98 -3.93 0.39
C GLY A 137 1.64 -3.61 -1.04
N ASP A 138 0.44 -3.96 -1.43
CA ASP A 138 -0.07 -3.75 -2.78
C ASP A 138 -1.52 -3.28 -2.75
N ALA A 139 -1.96 -2.67 -3.83
CA ALA A 139 -3.34 -2.25 -4.03
C ALA A 139 -3.81 -2.66 -5.42
N LEU A 140 -5.05 -3.13 -5.53
CA LEU A 140 -5.73 -3.17 -6.81
C LEU A 140 -6.39 -1.80 -7.04
N VAL A 141 -6.08 -1.17 -8.17
CA VAL A 141 -6.65 0.10 -8.62
C VAL A 141 -7.52 -0.16 -9.84
N GLU A 142 -8.79 0.16 -9.76
CA GLU A 142 -9.78 -0.10 -10.79
C GLU A 142 -10.56 1.18 -11.09
N GLU A 143 -10.58 1.64 -12.34
CA GLU A 143 -11.46 2.69 -12.81
C GLU A 143 -12.86 2.11 -13.03
N VAL A 144 -13.83 2.52 -12.20
CA VAL A 144 -15.23 2.09 -12.31
C VAL A 144 -15.94 2.88 -13.41
N ASN A 145 -15.59 4.15 -13.53
CA ASN A 145 -16.00 5.08 -14.57
C ASN A 145 -15.04 6.29 -14.57
N PRO A 146 -15.09 7.20 -15.55
CA PRO A 146 -14.14 8.30 -15.69
C PRO A 146 -13.98 9.21 -14.45
N SER A 147 -14.96 9.24 -13.56
CA SER A 147 -14.94 10.04 -12.33
C SER A 147 -14.82 9.23 -11.05
N THR A 148 -14.70 7.90 -11.13
CA THR A 148 -14.72 7.02 -9.94
C THR A 148 -13.68 5.92 -10.06
N THR A 149 -12.78 5.87 -9.09
CA THR A 149 -11.73 4.84 -8.96
C THR A 149 -11.91 4.08 -7.65
N ARG A 150 -11.80 2.77 -7.69
CA ARG A 150 -11.77 1.89 -6.52
C ARG A 150 -10.35 1.49 -6.18
N TYR A 151 -10.05 1.48 -4.89
CA TYR A 151 -8.78 1.00 -4.33
C TYR A 151 -9.06 -0.12 -3.33
N ALA A 152 -8.52 -1.31 -3.57
CA ALA A 152 -8.47 -2.40 -2.61
C ALA A 152 -7.00 -2.55 -2.17
N ILE A 153 -6.67 -2.11 -0.95
CA ILE A 153 -5.30 -1.95 -0.48
C ILE A 153 -5.01 -2.96 0.61
N ASP A 154 -4.02 -3.81 0.40
CA ASP A 154 -3.50 -4.79 1.36
C ASP A 154 -2.19 -4.26 1.96
N LEU A 155 -2.22 -3.89 3.25
CA LEU A 155 -1.05 -3.40 4.00
C LEU A 155 -0.39 -4.53 4.79
N ARG A 156 0.93 -4.45 4.85
CA ARG A 156 1.81 -5.36 5.62
C ARG A 156 2.60 -4.59 6.64
#